data_e16d2edfaf0d85ee1675d5cf34122349
#
_entry.id   e16d2edfaf0d85ee1675d5cf34122349
#
_cell.length_a   1.000
_cell.length_b   1.000
_cell.length_c   1.000
_cell.angle_alpha   90.00
_cell.angle_beta   90.00
_cell.angle_gamma   90.00
#
_symmetry.space_group_name_H-M   'P 1'
#
loop_
_entity.id
_entity.type
_entity.pdbx_description
1 polymer ?
#
loop_
_entity_poly.entity_id
_entity_poly.type
_entity_poly.pdbx_seq_one_letter_code
_entity_poly.pdbx_strand_id
1 'polypeptide(L)'
;QRFSAPFEFETLDGTKRRIDENTLMICSKEEPVAIAGIMGGLNSEIEDNTDSLLLESANFDAVSVRKSSTRIGLRTDASMRYEKTLDPEMTDVAIEHFMQLLTEIDPGVEIISSMTDVYVRHYDKIDITFDKKFVDRYTGIDISDEQILNTLSALGFAPTLENEVFTAHVPSWRATKDVTIKADIIEEITRVYGYDNFKITTTKAALAPVMRTAGNNDDRWTKDLLVQRYGMHEVHSYIWCDAKKYKDLNIEIEDNVRVINAMTPDHTVLRRSMVPTMITYVNENKAYANDFGVFEIARVINGLGEDGLCDEQKHLGIALYSRTKSEKDLYLGLRDIMASISKELKHRYFEFRIAEAKHNWQHPRNTAEIYLDGIYVGFITVVHPSVQSKIDKKAVIVAGELNMDTLSSMTASVIHYEEPSKFPGIDIDLSLVIGADQTYSTLSAAWQNVTPLLKNVALIDSYNGVVKSITLRFTFSSNEKTLAKNEVQSYVDTIIENLAKIGVVLR
;
A
#
# COMPACT_ATOMS: atom_id res chain seq x y z
N GLN A 1 -8.97 -29.95 30.92
CA GLN A 1 -10.31 -29.38 30.66
C GLN A 1 -10.22 -27.89 30.44
N ARG A 2 -11.34 -27.25 30.03
CA ARG A 2 -11.50 -25.80 30.02
C ARG A 2 -12.50 -25.40 31.08
N PHE A 3 -12.29 -24.25 31.70
CA PHE A 3 -13.17 -23.71 32.73
C PHE A 3 -14.17 -22.72 32.15
N SER A 4 -15.36 -22.65 32.70
CA SER A 4 -16.45 -21.80 32.19
C SER A 4 -16.32 -20.32 32.59
N ALA A 5 -15.42 -20.00 33.51
CA ALA A 5 -15.15 -18.63 33.97
C ALA A 5 -13.64 -18.41 34.14
N PRO A 6 -13.15 -17.18 33.87
CA PRO A 6 -11.77 -16.84 34.13
C PRO A 6 -11.35 -16.95 35.57
N PHE A 7 -10.12 -17.38 35.83
CA PHE A 7 -9.56 -17.50 37.20
C PHE A 7 -8.05 -17.12 37.18
N GLU A 8 -7.47 -16.94 38.37
CA GLU A 8 -6.04 -16.76 38.55
C GLU A 8 -5.36 -18.09 38.79
N PHE A 9 -4.24 -18.32 38.13
CA PHE A 9 -3.41 -19.51 38.26
C PHE A 9 -1.94 -19.08 38.42
N GLU A 10 -1.25 -19.66 39.40
CA GLU A 10 0.15 -19.38 39.66
C GLU A 10 1.01 -20.44 38.95
N THR A 11 1.87 -19.99 38.06
CA THR A 11 2.77 -20.86 37.29
C THR A 11 4.11 -21.07 38.02
N LEU A 12 4.89 -22.07 37.59
CA LEU A 12 6.19 -22.44 38.19
C LEU A 12 7.17 -21.29 38.38
N ASP A 13 7.04 -20.24 37.59
CA ASP A 13 7.85 -19.01 37.72
C ASP A 13 7.36 -18.04 38.80
N GLY A 14 6.39 -18.48 39.64
CA GLY A 14 5.79 -17.70 40.72
C GLY A 14 4.90 -16.54 40.26
N THR A 15 4.55 -16.50 38.98
CA THR A 15 3.75 -15.42 38.40
C THR A 15 2.26 -15.82 38.37
N LYS A 16 1.40 -14.98 38.92
CA LYS A 16 -0.05 -15.13 38.79
C LYS A 16 -0.54 -14.68 37.44
N ARG A 17 -1.26 -15.55 36.76
CA ARG A 17 -1.75 -15.34 35.40
C ARG A 17 -3.25 -15.51 35.34
N ARG A 18 -3.92 -14.62 34.60
CA ARG A 18 -5.35 -14.75 34.35
C ARG A 18 -5.60 -15.73 33.23
N ILE A 19 -6.25 -16.83 33.54
CA ILE A 19 -6.64 -17.88 32.60
C ILE A 19 -8.08 -17.60 32.13
N ASP A 20 -8.30 -17.65 30.82
CA ASP A 20 -9.62 -17.49 30.22
C ASP A 20 -10.30 -18.84 29.90
N GLU A 21 -11.56 -18.81 29.51
CA GLU A 21 -12.37 -19.97 29.17
C GLU A 21 -11.89 -20.74 27.94
N ASN A 22 -11.02 -20.16 27.13
CA ASN A 22 -10.48 -20.78 25.92
C ASN A 22 -9.12 -21.50 26.15
N THR A 23 -8.53 -21.30 27.32
CA THR A 23 -7.26 -21.91 27.68
C THR A 23 -7.45 -23.35 28.17
N LEU A 24 -6.71 -24.29 27.58
CA LEU A 24 -6.73 -25.69 28.02
C LEU A 24 -5.83 -25.86 29.24
N MET A 25 -6.40 -26.46 30.30
CA MET A 25 -5.67 -26.79 31.51
C MET A 25 -5.55 -28.31 31.68
N ILE A 26 -4.43 -28.76 32.19
CA ILE A 26 -4.25 -30.09 32.74
C ILE A 26 -4.71 -30.05 34.19
N CYS A 27 -5.51 -31.02 34.60
CA CYS A 27 -6.11 -31.03 35.92
C CYS A 27 -5.93 -32.35 36.62
N SER A 28 -5.68 -32.30 37.93
CA SER A 28 -5.84 -33.45 38.82
C SER A 28 -7.27 -33.39 39.38
N LYS A 29 -8.15 -34.29 38.93
CA LYS A 29 -9.59 -34.19 39.11
C LYS A 29 -10.13 -32.86 38.55
N GLU A 30 -10.54 -31.93 39.41
CA GLU A 30 -11.05 -30.60 39.04
C GLU A 30 -10.04 -29.46 39.27
N GLU A 31 -8.92 -29.78 39.95
CA GLU A 31 -7.90 -28.81 40.29
C GLU A 31 -6.92 -28.63 39.13
N PRO A 32 -6.72 -27.41 38.60
CA PRO A 32 -5.75 -27.13 37.54
C PRO A 32 -4.31 -27.27 38.07
N VAL A 33 -3.47 -28.05 37.36
CA VAL A 33 -2.07 -28.28 37.73
C VAL A 33 -1.08 -27.78 36.68
N ALA A 34 -1.52 -27.56 35.44
CA ALA A 34 -0.67 -26.99 34.39
C ALA A 34 -1.50 -26.28 33.30
N ILE A 35 -0.88 -25.33 32.64
CA ILE A 35 -1.39 -24.76 31.37
C ILE A 35 -0.88 -25.65 30.25
N ALA A 36 -1.78 -26.40 29.60
CA ALA A 36 -1.47 -27.42 28.62
C ALA A 36 -0.50 -26.96 27.51
N GLY A 37 0.66 -27.59 27.41
CA GLY A 37 1.69 -27.28 26.42
C GLY A 37 2.39 -25.93 26.61
N ILE A 38 2.22 -25.26 27.76
CA ILE A 38 2.81 -23.95 28.02
C ILE A 38 3.69 -23.99 29.28
N MET A 39 3.09 -24.19 30.49
CA MET A 39 3.84 -24.19 31.75
C MET A 39 3.08 -24.90 32.86
N GLY A 40 3.80 -25.62 33.71
CA GLY A 40 3.27 -26.23 34.93
C GLY A 40 2.83 -25.18 35.97
N GLY A 41 2.01 -25.63 36.90
CA GLY A 41 1.59 -24.88 38.06
C GLY A 41 2.57 -25.02 39.23
N LEU A 42 2.66 -23.95 40.04
CA LEU A 42 3.46 -23.97 41.26
C LEU A 42 2.93 -25.04 42.27
N ASN A 43 1.61 -25.27 42.26
CA ASN A 43 0.95 -26.24 43.13
C ASN A 43 1.24 -27.70 42.81
N SER A 44 1.94 -28.00 41.72
CA SER A 44 2.33 -29.34 41.28
C SER A 44 3.83 -29.46 41.06
N GLU A 45 4.62 -28.56 41.62
CA GLU A 45 6.07 -28.64 41.59
C GLU A 45 6.61 -29.87 42.35
N ILE A 46 7.71 -30.45 41.86
CA ILE A 46 8.42 -31.52 42.53
C ILE A 46 9.21 -30.92 43.68
N GLU A 47 9.00 -31.46 44.89
CA GLU A 47 9.66 -31.05 46.11
C GLU A 47 10.59 -32.17 46.66
N ASP A 48 11.43 -31.85 47.63
CA ASP A 48 12.39 -32.80 48.23
C ASP A 48 11.75 -34.04 48.87
N ASN A 49 10.47 -33.94 49.21
CA ASN A 49 9.67 -35.05 49.80
C ASN A 49 8.81 -35.80 48.78
N THR A 50 8.95 -35.51 47.49
CA THR A 50 8.18 -36.17 46.42
C THR A 50 8.74 -37.62 46.23
N ASP A 51 7.93 -38.63 46.51
CA ASP A 51 8.27 -40.03 46.40
C ASP A 51 7.56 -40.76 45.24
N SER A 52 6.57 -40.16 44.65
CA SER A 52 5.78 -40.74 43.56
C SER A 52 5.46 -39.68 42.49
N LEU A 53 5.64 -40.06 41.22
CA LEU A 53 5.41 -39.19 40.06
C LEU A 53 4.36 -39.76 39.12
N LEU A 54 3.51 -38.93 38.56
CA LEU A 54 2.71 -39.27 37.40
C LEU A 54 3.35 -38.63 36.17
N LEU A 55 3.89 -39.46 35.29
CA LEU A 55 4.50 -39.00 34.06
C LEU A 55 3.43 -38.77 32.99
N GLU A 56 3.43 -37.56 32.40
CA GLU A 56 2.61 -37.21 31.24
C GLU A 56 3.48 -37.09 29.99
N SER A 57 3.06 -37.77 28.90
CA SER A 57 3.52 -37.51 27.54
C SER A 57 2.30 -37.21 26.67
N ALA A 58 2.16 -35.96 26.23
CA ALA A 58 0.95 -35.49 25.58
C ALA A 58 1.20 -34.75 24.28
N ASN A 59 0.20 -34.76 23.44
CA ASN A 59 0.13 -33.88 22.25
C ASN A 59 -1.07 -32.98 22.37
N PHE A 60 -0.91 -31.70 22.02
CA PHE A 60 -1.93 -30.67 22.13
C PHE A 60 -2.21 -30.01 20.79
N ASP A 61 -3.44 -29.52 20.59
CA ASP A 61 -3.78 -28.72 19.41
C ASP A 61 -2.91 -27.47 19.33
N ALA A 62 -2.10 -27.41 18.29
CA ALA A 62 -1.10 -26.35 18.10
C ALA A 62 -1.72 -24.94 18.06
N VAL A 63 -2.92 -24.79 17.47
CA VAL A 63 -3.64 -23.51 17.39
C VAL A 63 -4.10 -23.07 18.78
N SER A 64 -4.58 -24.01 19.59
CA SER A 64 -5.00 -23.75 20.98
C SER A 64 -3.81 -23.27 21.81
N VAL A 65 -2.68 -23.97 21.76
CA VAL A 65 -1.45 -23.60 22.48
C VAL A 65 -0.97 -22.22 22.06
N ARG A 66 -0.85 -21.96 20.75
CA ARG A 66 -0.40 -20.69 20.21
C ARG A 66 -1.29 -19.52 20.66
N LYS A 67 -2.61 -19.66 20.54
CA LYS A 67 -3.55 -18.61 20.95
C LYS A 67 -3.51 -18.36 22.45
N SER A 68 -3.43 -19.43 23.27
CA SER A 68 -3.36 -19.31 24.73
C SER A 68 -2.04 -18.67 25.18
N SER A 69 -0.90 -19.11 24.65
CA SER A 69 0.41 -18.51 24.90
C SER A 69 0.43 -16.99 24.60
N THR A 70 -0.15 -16.60 23.46
CA THR A 70 -0.25 -15.18 23.07
C THR A 70 -1.14 -14.37 24.02
N ARG A 71 -2.32 -14.90 24.38
CA ARG A 71 -3.28 -14.19 25.29
C ARG A 71 -2.72 -14.02 26.71
N ILE A 72 -2.05 -15.04 27.21
CA ILE A 72 -1.44 -15.01 28.55
C ILE A 72 -0.14 -14.19 28.54
N GLY A 73 0.45 -13.95 27.37
CA GLY A 73 1.74 -13.27 27.23
C GLY A 73 2.92 -14.12 27.71
N LEU A 74 2.78 -15.46 27.65
CA LEU A 74 3.79 -16.41 28.12
C LEU A 74 4.27 -17.31 26.99
N ARG A 75 5.52 -17.13 26.60
CA ARG A 75 6.17 -17.93 25.56
C ARG A 75 7.30 -18.75 26.18
N THR A 76 7.16 -20.07 26.19
CA THR A 76 8.12 -21.01 26.76
C THR A 76 8.68 -21.93 25.67
N ASP A 77 9.74 -22.67 25.95
CA ASP A 77 10.28 -23.71 25.06
C ASP A 77 9.22 -24.77 24.73
N ALA A 78 8.38 -25.14 25.69
CA ALA A 78 7.24 -26.01 25.46
C ALA A 78 6.27 -25.42 24.46
N SER A 79 5.79 -24.20 24.70
CA SER A 79 4.82 -23.54 23.81
C SER A 79 5.38 -23.35 22.39
N MET A 80 6.66 -23.03 22.23
CA MET A 80 7.33 -22.91 20.93
C MET A 80 7.37 -24.21 20.14
N ARG A 81 7.41 -25.36 20.82
CA ARG A 81 7.34 -26.68 20.18
C ARG A 81 5.91 -27.08 19.89
N TYR A 82 5.02 -27.05 20.89
CA TYR A 82 3.63 -27.46 20.73
C TYR A 82 2.83 -26.61 19.74
N GLU A 83 3.17 -25.33 19.56
CA GLU A 83 2.54 -24.46 18.52
C GLU A 83 2.83 -24.90 17.08
N LYS A 84 3.74 -25.87 16.86
CA LYS A 84 4.21 -26.34 15.54
C LYS A 84 3.54 -27.61 15.03
N THR A 85 2.54 -28.11 15.69
CA THR A 85 1.88 -29.40 15.35
C THR A 85 2.85 -30.60 15.46
N LEU A 86 3.11 -30.99 16.67
CA LEU A 86 3.94 -32.20 16.95
C LEU A 86 3.20 -33.48 16.55
N ASP A 87 3.99 -34.52 16.30
CA ASP A 87 3.46 -35.83 15.96
C ASP A 87 2.90 -36.53 17.23
N PRO A 88 1.61 -36.88 17.26
CA PRO A 88 1.04 -37.60 18.39
C PRO A 88 1.57 -39.04 18.53
N GLU A 89 2.02 -39.68 17.45
CA GLU A 89 2.61 -41.04 17.49
C GLU A 89 3.94 -41.10 18.26
N MET A 90 4.54 -39.92 18.53
CA MET A 90 5.80 -39.89 19.29
C MET A 90 5.60 -39.82 20.81
N THR A 91 4.38 -39.78 21.31
CA THR A 91 4.10 -39.64 22.76
C THR A 91 4.46 -40.88 23.54
N ASP A 92 4.18 -42.06 23.04
CA ASP A 92 4.57 -43.36 23.64
C ASP A 92 6.09 -43.59 23.55
N VAL A 93 6.69 -43.31 22.39
CA VAL A 93 8.16 -43.40 22.23
C VAL A 93 8.88 -42.46 23.21
N ALA A 94 8.34 -41.24 23.43
CA ALA A 94 8.92 -40.30 24.38
C ALA A 94 8.82 -40.79 25.84
N ILE A 95 7.70 -41.39 26.22
CA ILE A 95 7.52 -41.90 27.58
C ILE A 95 8.41 -43.13 27.84
N GLU A 96 8.52 -44.04 26.88
CA GLU A 96 9.41 -45.18 26.95
C GLU A 96 10.87 -44.77 27.08
N HIS A 97 11.32 -43.81 26.27
CA HIS A 97 12.69 -43.29 26.33
C HIS A 97 12.97 -42.55 27.64
N PHE A 98 12.01 -41.78 28.17
CA PHE A 98 12.15 -41.16 29.48
C PHE A 98 12.31 -42.21 30.58
N MET A 99 11.49 -43.25 30.57
CA MET A 99 11.57 -44.33 31.56
C MET A 99 12.89 -45.08 31.50
N GLN A 100 13.41 -45.33 30.29
CA GLN A 100 14.73 -45.92 30.12
C GLN A 100 15.82 -45.08 30.80
N LEU A 101 15.86 -43.77 30.48
CA LEU A 101 16.84 -42.83 31.04
C LEU A 101 16.71 -42.70 32.56
N LEU A 102 15.49 -42.65 33.08
CA LEU A 102 15.24 -42.56 34.51
C LEU A 102 15.75 -43.79 35.26
N THR A 103 15.50 -44.98 34.72
CA THR A 103 15.99 -46.25 35.30
C THR A 103 17.52 -46.34 35.25
N GLU A 104 18.15 -45.78 34.22
CA GLU A 104 19.63 -45.74 34.14
C GLU A 104 20.24 -44.78 35.18
N ILE A 105 19.57 -43.66 35.46
CA ILE A 105 20.04 -42.64 36.42
C ILE A 105 19.75 -43.05 37.86
N ASP A 106 18.55 -43.57 38.11
CA ASP A 106 18.11 -44.05 39.41
C ASP A 106 17.58 -45.49 39.31
N PRO A 107 18.45 -46.50 39.52
CA PRO A 107 18.04 -47.90 39.47
C PRO A 107 17.03 -48.33 40.55
N GLY A 108 16.73 -47.47 41.53
CA GLY A 108 15.73 -47.70 42.55
C GLY A 108 14.32 -47.32 42.18
N VAL A 109 14.12 -46.76 41.02
CA VAL A 109 12.78 -46.37 40.52
C VAL A 109 11.95 -47.60 40.18
N GLU A 110 10.73 -47.66 40.69
CA GLU A 110 9.76 -48.71 40.40
C GLU A 110 8.57 -48.17 39.61
N ILE A 111 8.20 -48.86 38.53
CA ILE A 111 6.97 -48.56 37.79
C ILE A 111 5.80 -49.25 38.50
N ILE A 112 4.93 -48.48 39.14
CA ILE A 112 3.85 -48.97 39.98
C ILE A 112 2.48 -49.03 39.32
N SER A 113 2.33 -48.54 38.07
CA SER A 113 1.08 -48.59 37.31
C SER A 113 1.32 -48.98 35.86
N SER A 114 0.26 -49.44 35.18
CA SER A 114 0.25 -49.55 33.73
C SER A 114 0.15 -48.20 33.06
N MET A 115 0.64 -48.09 31.83
CA MET A 115 0.43 -46.94 30.98
C MET A 115 -1.04 -46.83 30.57
N THR A 116 -1.59 -45.61 30.61
CA THR A 116 -2.93 -45.28 30.07
C THR A 116 -2.72 -44.42 28.86
N ASP A 117 -3.22 -44.87 27.70
CA ASP A 117 -3.18 -44.12 26.44
C ASP A 117 -4.60 -43.69 26.04
N VAL A 118 -4.76 -42.42 25.68
CA VAL A 118 -6.01 -41.84 25.18
C VAL A 118 -5.71 -41.09 23.89
N TYR A 119 -5.84 -41.78 22.78
CA TYR A 119 -5.58 -41.22 21.45
C TYR A 119 -6.88 -40.79 20.78
N VAL A 120 -7.18 -39.46 20.87
CA VAL A 120 -8.50 -38.90 20.48
C VAL A 120 -8.62 -38.70 18.98
N ARG A 121 -7.51 -38.35 18.29
CA ARG A 121 -7.53 -38.03 16.86
C ARG A 121 -6.32 -38.65 16.15
N HIS A 122 -6.58 -39.68 15.37
CA HIS A 122 -5.57 -40.26 14.49
C HIS A 122 -5.35 -39.42 13.24
N TYR A 123 -4.12 -39.33 12.78
CA TYR A 123 -3.78 -38.74 11.49
C TYR A 123 -3.75 -39.85 10.43
N ASP A 124 -4.24 -39.53 9.22
CA ASP A 124 -4.19 -40.45 8.08
C ASP A 124 -2.75 -40.67 7.63
N LYS A 125 -2.44 -41.92 7.24
CA LYS A 125 -1.17 -42.20 6.58
C LYS A 125 -1.17 -41.53 5.20
N ILE A 126 -0.04 -40.89 4.86
CA ILE A 126 0.14 -40.20 3.60
C ILE A 126 1.10 -41.01 2.71
N ASP A 127 0.59 -41.39 1.54
CA ASP A 127 1.36 -42.00 0.47
C ASP A 127 1.42 -41.04 -0.71
N ILE A 128 2.62 -40.64 -1.12
CA ILE A 128 2.83 -39.71 -2.21
C ILE A 128 3.41 -40.46 -3.40
N THR A 129 2.67 -40.48 -4.51
CA THR A 129 3.09 -41.15 -5.76
C THR A 129 3.56 -40.12 -6.78
N PHE A 130 4.69 -40.42 -7.45
CA PHE A 130 5.26 -39.57 -8.51
C PHE A 130 6.07 -40.44 -9.47
N ASP A 131 6.33 -39.95 -10.67
CA ASP A 131 7.16 -40.58 -11.66
C ASP A 131 8.52 -39.92 -11.84
N LYS A 132 9.46 -40.61 -12.46
CA LYS A 132 10.80 -40.06 -12.77
C LYS A 132 10.73 -38.77 -13.57
N LYS A 133 9.78 -38.66 -14.53
CA LYS A 133 9.60 -37.47 -15.36
C LYS A 133 9.23 -36.25 -14.54
N PHE A 134 8.45 -36.46 -13.47
CA PHE A 134 8.12 -35.37 -12.55
C PHE A 134 9.38 -34.85 -11.84
N VAL A 135 10.25 -35.76 -11.37
CA VAL A 135 11.52 -35.39 -10.72
C VAL A 135 12.39 -34.59 -11.70
N ASP A 136 12.63 -35.12 -12.91
CA ASP A 136 13.48 -34.50 -13.93
C ASP A 136 12.96 -33.12 -14.35
N ARG A 137 11.65 -32.98 -14.50
CA ARG A 137 11.03 -31.69 -14.85
C ARG A 137 11.18 -30.64 -13.77
N TYR A 138 11.04 -31.01 -12.49
CA TYR A 138 11.15 -30.07 -11.38
C TYR A 138 12.60 -29.69 -11.08
N THR A 139 13.49 -30.65 -11.14
CA THR A 139 14.91 -30.45 -10.83
C THR A 139 15.71 -29.90 -12.01
N GLY A 140 15.27 -30.19 -13.24
CA GLY A 140 16.02 -29.87 -14.47
C GLY A 140 17.27 -30.73 -14.68
N ILE A 141 17.46 -31.78 -13.90
CA ILE A 141 18.58 -32.72 -13.98
C ILE A 141 18.08 -34.16 -13.88
N ASP A 142 18.89 -35.09 -14.32
CA ASP A 142 18.66 -36.53 -14.20
C ASP A 142 19.27 -37.07 -12.90
N ILE A 143 18.44 -37.32 -11.89
CA ILE A 143 18.81 -37.98 -10.62
C ILE A 143 18.42 -39.45 -10.74
N SER A 144 19.35 -40.38 -10.58
CA SER A 144 19.06 -41.80 -10.76
C SER A 144 17.99 -42.34 -9.79
N ASP A 145 17.25 -43.34 -10.23
CA ASP A 145 16.23 -44.03 -9.40
C ASP A 145 16.82 -44.54 -8.10
N GLU A 146 18.01 -45.11 -8.14
CA GLU A 146 18.73 -45.60 -6.99
C GLU A 146 19.02 -44.47 -5.97
N GLN A 147 19.44 -43.31 -6.46
CA GLN A 147 19.72 -42.15 -5.62
C GLN A 147 18.46 -41.60 -4.98
N ILE A 148 17.32 -41.57 -5.72
CA ILE A 148 16.02 -41.20 -5.18
C ILE A 148 15.59 -42.15 -4.04
N LEU A 149 15.64 -43.46 -4.29
CA LEU A 149 15.26 -44.48 -3.31
C LEU A 149 16.14 -44.43 -2.05
N ASN A 150 17.45 -44.31 -2.25
CA ASN A 150 18.40 -44.25 -1.13
C ASN A 150 18.19 -42.96 -0.29
N THR A 151 17.97 -41.84 -0.93
CA THR A 151 17.71 -40.55 -0.25
C THR A 151 16.46 -40.65 0.60
N LEU A 152 15.36 -41.09 0.01
CA LEU A 152 14.08 -41.16 0.72
C LEU A 152 14.13 -42.20 1.85
N SER A 153 14.78 -43.35 1.63
CA SER A 153 14.96 -44.35 2.66
C SER A 153 15.79 -43.83 3.85
N ALA A 154 16.88 -43.11 3.57
CA ALA A 154 17.72 -42.51 4.60
C ALA A 154 17.01 -41.44 5.43
N LEU A 155 15.98 -40.81 4.88
CA LEU A 155 15.15 -39.84 5.56
C LEU A 155 13.94 -40.44 6.26
N GLY A 156 13.82 -41.78 6.28
CA GLY A 156 12.75 -42.49 6.97
C GLY A 156 11.45 -42.64 6.18
N PHE A 157 11.40 -42.19 4.94
CA PHE A 157 10.33 -42.58 4.02
C PHE A 157 10.57 -44.06 3.63
N ALA A 158 9.51 -44.81 3.47
CA ALA A 158 9.62 -46.18 2.97
C ALA A 158 9.28 -46.21 1.46
N PRO A 159 10.22 -45.83 0.57
CA PRO A 159 9.90 -45.68 -0.84
C PRO A 159 9.81 -47.05 -1.54
N THR A 160 8.88 -47.17 -2.49
CA THR A 160 8.79 -48.28 -3.44
C THR A 160 8.83 -47.75 -4.87
N LEU A 161 9.30 -48.62 -5.79
CA LEU A 161 9.30 -48.28 -7.23
C LEU A 161 8.68 -49.46 -7.99
N GLU A 162 7.52 -49.22 -8.58
CA GLU A 162 6.79 -50.16 -9.40
C GLU A 162 6.33 -49.54 -10.70
N ASN A 163 6.59 -50.17 -11.85
CA ASN A 163 6.18 -49.68 -13.18
C ASN A 163 6.52 -48.19 -13.43
N GLU A 164 7.75 -47.77 -13.10
CA GLU A 164 8.25 -46.39 -13.24
C GLU A 164 7.56 -45.35 -12.31
N VAL A 165 6.75 -45.82 -11.35
CA VAL A 165 6.08 -44.97 -10.37
C VAL A 165 6.71 -45.21 -8.99
N PHE A 166 7.18 -44.13 -8.39
CA PHE A 166 7.60 -44.11 -6.98
C PHE A 166 6.39 -43.90 -6.09
N THR A 167 6.39 -44.62 -4.98
CA THR A 167 5.47 -44.35 -3.85
C THR A 167 6.30 -44.08 -2.62
N ALA A 168 6.22 -42.88 -2.06
CA ALA A 168 6.87 -42.53 -0.80
C ALA A 168 5.84 -42.63 0.34
N HIS A 169 6.05 -43.56 1.28
CA HIS A 169 5.26 -43.62 2.51
C HIS A 169 5.81 -42.60 3.50
N VAL A 170 5.02 -41.54 3.77
CA VAL A 170 5.47 -40.46 4.62
C VAL A 170 5.43 -40.87 6.08
N PRO A 171 6.54 -40.78 6.84
CA PRO A 171 6.53 -41.13 8.26
C PRO A 171 5.66 -40.13 9.05
N SER A 172 5.10 -40.60 10.18
CA SER A 172 4.13 -39.81 10.97
C SER A 172 4.66 -38.44 11.37
N TRP A 173 5.94 -38.37 11.76
CA TRP A 173 6.58 -37.10 12.17
C TRP A 173 6.80 -36.09 11.03
N ARG A 174 6.65 -36.49 9.77
CA ARG A 174 6.68 -35.65 8.59
C ARG A 174 5.29 -35.42 8.00
N ALA A 175 4.29 -36.24 8.37
CA ALA A 175 2.91 -36.16 7.87
C ALA A 175 2.09 -35.01 8.51
N THR A 176 2.53 -34.49 9.65
CA THR A 176 1.83 -33.43 10.37
C THR A 176 2.12 -32.03 9.78
N LYS A 177 1.63 -31.74 8.58
CA LYS A 177 1.74 -30.48 7.83
C LYS A 177 3.15 -30.15 7.30
N ASP A 178 3.99 -31.14 7.13
CA ASP A 178 5.34 -30.96 6.60
C ASP A 178 5.40 -31.50 5.16
N VAL A 179 5.36 -32.81 4.97
CA VAL A 179 5.42 -33.45 3.66
C VAL A 179 4.04 -33.97 3.27
N THR A 180 3.37 -33.30 2.33
CA THR A 180 1.99 -33.60 1.97
C THR A 180 1.74 -33.70 0.46
N ILE A 181 2.64 -33.18 -0.37
CA ILE A 181 2.51 -33.14 -1.83
C ILE A 181 3.82 -33.57 -2.52
N LYS A 182 3.73 -33.85 -3.81
CA LYS A 182 4.91 -34.26 -4.64
C LYS A 182 6.05 -33.23 -4.60
N ALA A 183 5.75 -31.96 -4.50
CA ALA A 183 6.79 -30.92 -4.45
C ALA A 183 7.63 -31.01 -3.17
N ASP A 184 7.02 -31.40 -2.05
CA ASP A 184 7.75 -31.61 -0.78
C ASP A 184 8.74 -32.77 -0.91
N ILE A 185 8.37 -33.87 -1.61
CA ILE A 185 9.28 -34.96 -1.92
C ILE A 185 10.45 -34.53 -2.78
N ILE A 186 10.21 -33.63 -3.77
CA ILE A 186 11.29 -33.06 -4.58
C ILE A 186 12.25 -32.25 -3.71
N GLU A 187 11.73 -31.48 -2.76
CA GLU A 187 12.57 -30.74 -1.80
C GLU A 187 13.47 -31.70 -1.02
N GLU A 188 12.93 -32.79 -0.51
CA GLU A 188 13.71 -33.81 0.24
C GLU A 188 14.84 -34.41 -0.63
N ILE A 189 14.52 -34.76 -1.87
CA ILE A 189 15.51 -35.30 -2.82
C ILE A 189 16.59 -34.25 -3.13
N THR A 190 16.20 -33.03 -3.44
CA THR A 190 17.13 -31.99 -3.91
C THR A 190 18.00 -31.41 -2.82
N ARG A 191 17.50 -31.28 -1.58
CA ARG A 191 18.32 -30.79 -0.46
C ARG A 191 19.42 -31.79 -0.06
N VAL A 192 19.16 -33.10 -0.16
CA VAL A 192 20.16 -34.13 0.09
C VAL A 192 21.12 -34.30 -1.08
N TYR A 193 20.61 -34.15 -2.33
CA TYR A 193 21.45 -34.10 -3.53
C TYR A 193 22.47 -32.95 -3.45
N GLY A 194 22.08 -31.83 -2.85
CA GLY A 194 22.87 -30.62 -2.65
C GLY A 194 22.68 -29.60 -3.76
N TYR A 195 22.22 -28.42 -3.43
CA TYR A 195 21.95 -27.33 -4.39
C TYR A 195 23.20 -26.87 -5.14
N ASP A 196 24.39 -27.00 -4.54
CA ASP A 196 25.67 -26.67 -5.20
C ASP A 196 26.00 -27.60 -6.38
N ASN A 197 25.36 -28.78 -6.43
CA ASN A 197 25.54 -29.74 -7.53
C ASN A 197 24.68 -29.41 -8.78
N PHE A 198 23.77 -28.43 -8.66
CA PHE A 198 22.96 -27.98 -9.80
C PHE A 198 23.76 -27.07 -10.72
N LYS A 199 23.77 -27.39 -12.01
CA LYS A 199 24.40 -26.52 -13.00
C LYS A 199 23.57 -25.26 -13.20
N ILE A 200 24.22 -24.11 -13.11
CA ILE A 200 23.57 -22.83 -13.43
C ILE A 200 23.23 -22.83 -14.93
N THR A 201 21.94 -22.75 -15.25
CA THR A 201 21.44 -22.67 -16.62
C THR A 201 20.64 -21.39 -16.82
N THR A 202 20.83 -20.77 -18.00
CA THR A 202 20.01 -19.61 -18.35
C THR A 202 18.65 -20.07 -18.87
N THR A 203 17.59 -19.54 -18.30
CA THR A 203 16.23 -19.79 -18.81
C THR A 203 16.09 -19.27 -20.22
N LYS A 204 15.62 -20.12 -21.14
CA LYS A 204 15.28 -19.73 -22.52
C LYS A 204 13.80 -19.36 -22.55
N ALA A 205 13.50 -18.10 -22.75
CA ALA A 205 12.14 -17.61 -22.95
C ALA A 205 12.02 -16.88 -24.28
N ALA A 206 10.90 -17.01 -24.97
CA ALA A 206 10.61 -16.17 -26.12
C ALA A 206 10.46 -14.72 -25.65
N LEU A 207 11.20 -13.81 -26.26
CA LEU A 207 11.05 -12.38 -26.00
C LEU A 207 9.76 -11.91 -26.65
N ALA A 208 8.81 -11.50 -25.85
CA ALA A 208 7.58 -10.82 -26.29
C ALA A 208 7.59 -9.37 -25.79
N PRO A 209 7.06 -8.43 -26.58
CA PRO A 209 6.90 -7.05 -26.11
C PRO A 209 6.04 -7.03 -24.86
N VAL A 210 6.53 -6.35 -23.81
CA VAL A 210 5.73 -6.13 -22.61
C VAL A 210 4.76 -4.99 -22.89
N MET A 211 3.47 -5.31 -22.89
CA MET A 211 2.41 -4.32 -23.00
C MET A 211 2.15 -3.72 -21.62
N ARG A 212 2.44 -2.43 -21.47
CA ARG A 212 2.13 -1.69 -20.24
C ARG A 212 0.66 -1.27 -20.26
N THR A 213 0.04 -1.23 -19.09
CA THR A 213 -1.29 -0.62 -18.95
C THR A 213 -1.20 0.89 -19.16
N ALA A 214 -2.32 1.51 -19.57
CA ALA A 214 -2.39 2.97 -19.74
C ALA A 214 -1.98 3.69 -18.45
N GLY A 215 -2.49 3.25 -17.29
CA GLY A 215 -2.14 3.84 -16.01
C GLY A 215 -0.66 3.78 -15.67
N ASN A 216 0.02 2.67 -15.96
CA ASN A 216 1.47 2.57 -15.74
C ASN A 216 2.30 3.47 -16.69
N ASN A 217 1.80 3.73 -17.89
CA ASN A 217 2.41 4.68 -18.81
C ASN A 217 2.21 6.11 -18.32
N ASP A 218 0.99 6.47 -17.93
CA ASP A 218 0.65 7.80 -17.41
C ASP A 218 1.48 8.12 -16.16
N ASP A 219 1.64 7.18 -15.22
CA ASP A 219 2.49 7.35 -14.05
C ASP A 219 3.94 7.66 -14.43
N ARG A 220 4.51 6.89 -15.34
CA ARG A 220 5.89 7.08 -15.78
C ARG A 220 6.09 8.44 -16.46
N TRP A 221 5.22 8.78 -17.40
CA TRP A 221 5.27 10.07 -18.08
C TRP A 221 5.14 11.24 -17.10
N THR A 222 4.23 11.12 -16.13
CA THR A 222 4.07 12.13 -15.09
C THR A 222 5.34 12.27 -14.25
N LYS A 223 5.95 11.18 -13.81
CA LYS A 223 7.21 11.20 -13.06
C LYS A 223 8.35 11.82 -13.86
N ASP A 224 8.52 11.38 -15.11
CA ASP A 224 9.55 11.92 -16.02
C ASP A 224 9.34 13.43 -16.24
N LEU A 225 8.10 13.89 -16.43
CA LEU A 225 7.75 15.30 -16.57
C LEU A 225 8.13 16.11 -15.32
N LEU A 226 7.75 15.63 -14.13
CA LEU A 226 7.99 16.34 -12.87
C LEU A 226 9.49 16.41 -12.53
N VAL A 227 10.24 15.35 -12.78
CA VAL A 227 11.68 15.31 -12.51
C VAL A 227 12.45 16.11 -13.57
N GLN A 228 12.24 15.82 -14.85
CA GLN A 228 13.12 16.35 -15.92
C GLN A 228 12.80 17.80 -16.25
N ARG A 229 11.52 18.18 -16.26
CA ARG A 229 11.12 19.54 -16.64
C ARG A 229 11.04 20.50 -15.45
N TYR A 230 10.61 20.00 -14.29
CA TYR A 230 10.36 20.84 -13.12
C TYR A 230 11.37 20.65 -11.99
N GLY A 231 12.32 19.72 -12.12
CA GLY A 231 13.38 19.48 -11.13
C GLY A 231 12.86 19.04 -9.76
N MET A 232 11.70 18.38 -9.73
CA MET A 232 11.08 17.93 -8.49
C MET A 232 11.69 16.61 -8.00
N HIS A 233 11.58 16.36 -6.71
CA HIS A 233 12.06 15.14 -6.07
C HIS A 233 10.92 14.17 -5.84
N GLU A 234 11.05 12.94 -6.36
CA GLU A 234 10.14 11.85 -6.01
C GLU A 234 10.46 11.36 -4.60
N VAL A 235 9.42 11.21 -3.79
CA VAL A 235 9.52 10.66 -2.43
C VAL A 235 8.65 9.41 -2.31
N HIS A 236 8.94 8.58 -1.31
CA HIS A 236 8.15 7.39 -1.00
C HIS A 236 7.70 7.44 0.45
N SER A 237 6.43 7.24 0.66
CA SER A 237 5.79 7.24 1.97
C SER A 237 4.99 5.98 2.24
N TYR A 238 4.63 5.79 3.49
CA TYR A 238 3.69 4.75 3.88
C TYR A 238 2.23 5.23 3.72
N ILE A 239 1.32 4.29 3.60
CA ILE A 239 -0.10 4.56 3.38
C ILE A 239 -0.85 5.07 4.63
N TRP A 240 -0.27 4.94 5.82
CA TRP A 240 -0.86 5.45 7.05
C TRP A 240 -0.54 6.91 7.33
N CYS A 241 -1.43 7.56 8.07
CA CYS A 241 -1.19 8.87 8.65
C CYS A 241 -0.19 8.74 9.81
N ASP A 242 0.76 9.66 9.92
CA ASP A 242 1.62 9.77 11.10
C ASP A 242 0.96 10.75 12.09
N ALA A 243 0.25 10.20 13.08
CA ALA A 243 -0.55 10.98 14.01
C ALA A 243 0.28 12.02 14.79
N LYS A 244 1.51 11.66 15.16
CA LYS A 244 2.41 12.57 15.87
C LYS A 244 2.83 13.74 14.99
N LYS A 245 3.32 13.48 13.77
CA LYS A 245 3.73 14.53 12.84
C LYS A 245 2.58 15.44 12.46
N TYR A 246 1.39 14.89 12.21
CA TYR A 246 0.21 15.69 11.87
C TYR A 246 -0.21 16.60 13.02
N LYS A 247 -0.22 16.09 14.25
CA LYS A 247 -0.49 16.89 15.45
C LYS A 247 0.53 18.04 15.63
N ASP A 248 1.82 17.77 15.45
CA ASP A 248 2.88 18.77 15.57
C ASP A 248 2.72 19.92 14.55
N LEU A 249 2.18 19.59 13.38
CA LEU A 249 1.90 20.55 12.29
C LEU A 249 0.49 21.14 12.33
N ASN A 250 -0.35 20.79 13.31
CA ASN A 250 -1.74 21.23 13.39
C ASN A 250 -2.59 20.75 12.19
N ILE A 251 -2.31 19.54 11.70
CA ILE A 251 -3.07 18.87 10.65
C ILE A 251 -4.04 17.89 11.33
N GLU A 252 -5.32 18.00 11.03
CA GLU A 252 -6.34 17.08 11.52
C GLU A 252 -6.31 15.77 10.72
N ILE A 253 -6.48 14.65 11.46
CA ILE A 253 -6.62 13.32 10.86
C ILE A 253 -8.11 13.05 10.68
N GLU A 254 -8.53 12.87 9.45
CA GLU A 254 -9.88 12.42 9.14
C GLU A 254 -10.06 10.97 9.56
N ASP A 255 -11.25 10.65 10.08
CA ASP A 255 -11.58 9.27 10.40
C ASP A 255 -11.66 8.43 9.11
N ASN A 256 -10.99 7.29 9.13
CA ASN A 256 -10.87 6.39 8.00
C ASN A 256 -10.61 4.96 8.49
N VAL A 257 -10.36 4.05 7.57
CA VAL A 257 -9.98 2.66 7.87
C VAL A 257 -8.79 2.62 8.83
N ARG A 258 -8.91 1.80 9.89
CA ARG A 258 -7.89 1.65 10.93
C ARG A 258 -7.24 0.29 10.87
N VAL A 259 -5.93 0.27 11.09
CA VAL A 259 -5.16 -0.95 11.25
C VAL A 259 -5.36 -1.48 12.67
N ILE A 260 -5.89 -2.70 12.80
CA ILE A 260 -6.23 -3.32 14.11
C ILE A 260 -4.98 -3.55 14.97
N ASN A 261 -3.88 -4.00 14.34
CA ASN A 261 -2.62 -4.35 15.01
C ASN A 261 -1.45 -3.51 14.50
N ALA A 262 -1.64 -2.20 14.45
CA ALA A 262 -0.58 -1.27 14.03
C ALA A 262 0.69 -1.44 14.87
N MET A 263 1.85 -1.30 14.23
CA MET A 263 3.14 -1.42 14.91
C MET A 263 3.37 -0.34 15.96
N THR A 264 2.79 0.85 15.75
CA THR A 264 2.82 1.96 16.70
C THR A 264 1.44 2.61 16.81
N PRO A 265 1.09 3.23 17.95
CA PRO A 265 -0.17 3.96 18.10
C PRO A 265 -0.32 5.14 17.11
N ASP A 266 0.79 5.65 16.60
CA ASP A 266 0.80 6.80 15.69
C ASP A 266 0.43 6.43 14.24
N HIS A 267 0.46 5.14 13.88
CA HIS A 267 0.26 4.65 12.50
C HIS A 267 -1.01 3.78 12.37
N THR A 268 -2.11 4.22 12.97
CA THR A 268 -3.34 3.43 13.03
C THR A 268 -4.35 3.76 11.93
N VAL A 269 -4.31 4.95 11.32
CA VAL A 269 -5.29 5.43 10.36
C VAL A 269 -4.69 5.47 8.96
N LEU A 270 -5.40 4.92 7.96
CA LEU A 270 -4.99 5.00 6.56
C LEU A 270 -5.35 6.37 5.98
N ARG A 271 -4.47 6.91 5.10
CA ARG A 271 -4.64 8.27 4.54
C ARG A 271 -5.75 8.33 3.49
N ARG A 272 -6.50 9.44 3.47
CA ARG A 272 -7.46 9.80 2.41
C ARG A 272 -6.88 10.72 1.35
N SER A 273 -5.83 11.47 1.68
CA SER A 273 -5.17 12.44 0.80
C SER A 273 -3.66 12.29 0.89
N MET A 274 -2.98 12.57 -0.22
CA MET A 274 -1.52 12.61 -0.30
C MET A 274 -0.94 13.90 0.31
N VAL A 275 -1.72 15.00 0.30
CA VAL A 275 -1.21 16.34 0.65
C VAL A 275 -0.67 16.44 2.06
N PRO A 276 -1.34 15.95 3.13
CA PRO A 276 -0.77 15.96 4.47
C PRO A 276 0.60 15.27 4.56
N THR A 277 0.75 14.15 3.88
CA THR A 277 2.03 13.43 3.79
C THR A 277 3.10 14.28 3.09
N MET A 278 2.77 14.94 1.96
CA MET A 278 3.69 15.83 1.26
C MET A 278 4.12 17.01 2.14
N ILE A 279 3.20 17.57 2.92
CA ILE A 279 3.49 18.66 3.88
C ILE A 279 4.49 18.18 4.95
N THR A 280 4.38 16.95 5.45
CA THR A 280 5.36 16.41 6.41
C THR A 280 6.74 16.26 5.78
N TYR A 281 6.84 15.80 4.53
CA TYR A 281 8.11 15.75 3.79
C TYR A 281 8.74 17.13 3.60
N VAL A 282 7.94 18.14 3.28
CA VAL A 282 8.40 19.53 3.22
C VAL A 282 8.98 19.96 4.57
N ASN A 283 8.28 19.69 5.68
CA ASN A 283 8.78 20.05 7.03
C ASN A 283 10.11 19.37 7.36
N GLU A 284 10.26 18.10 7.05
CA GLU A 284 11.46 17.32 7.32
C GLU A 284 12.66 17.78 6.46
N ASN A 285 12.40 18.29 5.26
CA ASN A 285 13.41 18.68 4.29
C ASN A 285 13.57 20.20 4.10
N LYS A 286 12.93 21.04 4.91
CA LYS A 286 12.96 22.52 4.79
C LYS A 286 14.36 23.15 4.88
N ALA A 287 15.34 22.40 5.36
CA ALA A 287 16.74 22.82 5.41
C ALA A 287 17.53 22.46 4.14
N TYR A 288 16.96 21.66 3.24
CA TYR A 288 17.62 21.19 2.03
C TYR A 288 17.94 22.33 1.06
N ALA A 289 16.92 23.17 0.76
CA ALA A 289 17.08 24.31 -0.14
C ALA A 289 16.03 25.40 0.18
N ASN A 290 16.26 26.62 -0.34
CA ASN A 290 15.28 27.71 -0.22
C ASN A 290 14.02 27.47 -1.08
N ASP A 291 14.17 26.76 -2.19
CA ASP A 291 13.10 26.43 -3.13
C ASP A 291 13.25 24.97 -3.55
N PHE A 292 12.21 24.17 -3.36
CA PHE A 292 12.16 22.78 -3.85
C PHE A 292 10.71 22.30 -3.97
N GLY A 293 10.55 21.21 -4.71
CA GLY A 293 9.28 20.50 -4.84
C GLY A 293 9.44 19.02 -4.58
N VAL A 294 8.44 18.43 -3.94
CA VAL A 294 8.35 16.98 -3.71
C VAL A 294 7.05 16.44 -4.31
N PHE A 295 7.07 15.20 -4.78
CA PHE A 295 5.88 14.52 -5.27
C PHE A 295 5.93 13.03 -5.02
N GLU A 296 4.77 12.41 -5.02
CA GLU A 296 4.61 10.95 -4.96
C GLU A 296 3.33 10.53 -5.69
N ILE A 297 3.41 9.44 -6.46
CA ILE A 297 2.23 8.74 -6.97
C ILE A 297 2.03 7.49 -6.12
N ALA A 298 0.98 7.47 -5.31
CA ALA A 298 0.72 6.38 -4.39
C ALA A 298 -0.77 6.23 -4.09
N ARG A 299 -1.12 5.27 -3.24
CA ARG A 299 -2.51 4.96 -2.92
C ARG A 299 -3.02 5.78 -1.74
N VAL A 300 -4.29 6.14 -1.83
CA VAL A 300 -5.14 6.67 -0.75
C VAL A 300 -6.32 5.73 -0.56
N ILE A 301 -6.96 5.76 0.60
CA ILE A 301 -8.07 4.88 0.97
C ILE A 301 -9.33 5.71 1.21
N ASN A 302 -10.42 5.42 0.50
CA ASN A 302 -11.69 6.15 0.63
C ASN A 302 -12.72 5.42 1.51
N GLY A 303 -12.30 4.43 2.28
CA GLY A 303 -13.15 3.62 3.13
C GLY A 303 -13.09 2.13 2.76
N LEU A 304 -14.08 1.37 3.20
CA LEU A 304 -14.26 -0.03 2.84
C LEU A 304 -15.35 -0.15 1.78
N GLY A 305 -15.11 -1.01 0.80
CA GLY A 305 -16.10 -1.44 -0.18
C GLY A 305 -17.13 -2.41 0.43
N GLU A 306 -18.16 -2.75 -0.34
CA GLU A 306 -19.19 -3.73 0.06
C GLU A 306 -18.63 -5.13 0.30
N ASP A 307 -17.52 -5.48 -0.33
CA ASP A 307 -16.78 -6.73 -0.16
C ASP A 307 -15.87 -6.76 1.09
N GLY A 308 -15.82 -5.67 1.87
CA GLY A 308 -14.97 -5.50 3.04
C GLY A 308 -13.50 -5.22 2.73
N LEU A 309 -13.12 -5.04 1.47
CA LEU A 309 -11.80 -4.59 1.07
C LEU A 309 -11.68 -3.06 1.09
N CYS A 310 -10.47 -2.54 1.16
CA CYS A 310 -10.24 -1.10 1.08
C CYS A 310 -10.56 -0.58 -0.33
N ASP A 311 -11.30 0.54 -0.42
CA ASP A 311 -11.43 1.32 -1.66
C ASP A 311 -10.14 2.11 -1.87
N GLU A 312 -9.25 1.54 -2.67
CA GLU A 312 -7.94 2.11 -2.95
C GLU A 312 -7.96 2.89 -4.26
N GLN A 313 -7.50 4.13 -4.22
CA GLN A 313 -7.32 4.97 -5.41
C GLN A 313 -5.89 5.46 -5.50
N LYS A 314 -5.37 5.54 -6.72
CA LYS A 314 -4.03 6.03 -6.98
C LYS A 314 -4.06 7.53 -7.22
N HIS A 315 -3.35 8.28 -6.37
CA HIS A 315 -3.28 9.72 -6.44
C HIS A 315 -1.83 10.20 -6.60
N LEU A 316 -1.66 11.29 -7.31
CA LEU A 316 -0.44 12.09 -7.32
C LEU A 316 -0.58 13.19 -6.26
N GLY A 317 0.31 13.21 -5.29
CA GLY A 317 0.47 14.33 -4.36
C GLY A 317 1.69 15.17 -4.73
N ILE A 318 1.54 16.50 -4.71
CA ILE A 318 2.61 17.46 -4.96
C ILE A 318 2.65 18.50 -3.85
N ALA A 319 3.84 18.89 -3.40
CA ALA A 319 4.04 20.09 -2.59
C ALA A 319 5.26 20.85 -3.07
N LEU A 320 5.12 22.19 -3.15
CA LEU A 320 6.21 23.12 -3.44
C LEU A 320 6.46 23.99 -2.20
N TYR A 321 7.73 24.18 -1.87
CA TYR A 321 8.21 25.03 -0.80
C TYR A 321 9.09 26.14 -1.36
N SER A 322 8.91 27.38 -0.91
CA SER A 322 9.74 28.49 -1.33
C SER A 322 9.89 29.55 -0.23
N ARG A 323 11.12 30.03 -0.05
CA ARG A 323 11.46 31.22 0.73
C ARG A 323 11.69 32.46 -0.14
N THR A 324 11.72 32.29 -1.46
CA THR A 324 12.11 33.35 -2.40
C THR A 324 10.95 33.84 -3.24
N LYS A 325 9.96 32.98 -3.51
CA LYS A 325 8.81 33.30 -4.37
C LYS A 325 7.64 33.86 -3.56
N SER A 326 6.85 34.72 -4.19
CA SER A 326 5.56 35.14 -3.62
C SER A 326 4.55 34.00 -3.62
N GLU A 327 3.53 34.08 -2.76
CA GLU A 327 2.44 33.11 -2.71
C GLU A 327 1.76 32.97 -4.08
N LYS A 328 1.51 34.07 -4.74
CA LYS A 328 0.90 34.12 -6.09
C LYS A 328 1.77 33.34 -7.11
N ASP A 329 3.07 33.64 -7.13
CA ASP A 329 3.96 33.03 -8.13
C ASP A 329 4.12 31.53 -7.90
N LEU A 330 4.21 31.11 -6.62
CA LEU A 330 4.32 29.69 -6.29
C LEU A 330 3.02 28.94 -6.60
N TYR A 331 1.87 29.53 -6.28
CA TYR A 331 0.54 28.96 -6.60
C TYR A 331 0.32 28.82 -8.10
N LEU A 332 0.62 29.87 -8.87
CA LEU A 332 0.53 29.82 -10.33
C LEU A 332 1.53 28.82 -10.92
N GLY A 333 2.72 28.69 -10.34
CA GLY A 333 3.70 27.67 -10.72
C GLY A 333 3.15 26.26 -10.54
N LEU A 334 2.51 25.95 -9.40
CA LEU A 334 1.86 24.66 -9.18
C LEU A 334 0.71 24.42 -10.18
N ARG A 335 -0.12 25.45 -10.43
CA ARG A 335 -1.18 25.37 -11.44
C ARG A 335 -0.62 25.00 -12.81
N ASP A 336 0.47 25.63 -13.23
CA ASP A 336 1.11 25.38 -14.53
C ASP A 336 1.72 23.97 -14.61
N ILE A 337 2.28 23.47 -13.50
CA ILE A 337 2.73 22.06 -13.39
C ILE A 337 1.56 21.11 -13.61
N MET A 338 0.44 21.31 -12.89
CA MET A 338 -0.76 20.48 -13.03
C MET A 338 -1.32 20.54 -14.46
N ALA A 339 -1.44 21.74 -15.03
CA ALA A 339 -1.92 21.93 -16.40
C ALA A 339 -1.02 21.21 -17.44
N SER A 340 0.29 21.17 -17.21
CA SER A 340 1.23 20.44 -18.07
C SER A 340 0.97 18.94 -18.06
N ILE A 341 0.64 18.36 -16.89
CA ILE A 341 0.30 16.94 -16.80
C ILE A 341 -0.88 16.59 -17.70
N SER A 342 -1.97 17.37 -17.64
CA SER A 342 -3.13 17.14 -18.51
C SER A 342 -2.81 17.30 -19.98
N LYS A 343 -2.04 18.34 -20.31
CA LYS A 343 -1.63 18.63 -21.69
C LYS A 343 -0.80 17.49 -22.29
N GLU A 344 0.16 16.97 -21.53
CA GLU A 344 1.05 15.89 -22.01
C GLU A 344 0.34 14.53 -22.07
N LEU A 345 -0.51 14.21 -21.08
CA LEU A 345 -1.16 12.90 -21.00
C LEU A 345 -2.45 12.81 -21.83
N LYS A 346 -3.24 13.91 -21.91
CA LYS A 346 -4.60 13.89 -22.46
C LYS A 346 -4.79 14.84 -23.62
N HIS A 347 -3.80 15.69 -23.93
CA HIS A 347 -3.86 16.74 -24.95
C HIS A 347 -5.06 17.67 -24.74
N ARG A 348 -5.40 17.92 -23.46
CA ARG A 348 -6.52 18.77 -23.01
C ARG A 348 -6.05 19.66 -21.88
N TYR A 349 -6.85 20.69 -21.55
CA TYR A 349 -6.55 21.62 -20.50
C TYR A 349 -7.48 21.40 -19.31
N PHE A 350 -6.89 21.40 -18.10
CA PHE A 350 -7.67 21.43 -16.88
C PHE A 350 -8.43 22.74 -16.73
N GLU A 351 -9.64 22.66 -16.22
CA GLU A 351 -10.40 23.77 -15.71
C GLU A 351 -10.18 23.88 -14.21
N PHE A 352 -9.81 25.07 -13.73
CA PHE A 352 -9.62 25.35 -12.31
C PHE A 352 -10.78 26.20 -11.81
N ARG A 353 -11.52 25.69 -10.84
CA ARG A 353 -12.67 26.37 -10.23
C ARG A 353 -12.33 26.72 -8.79
N ILE A 354 -12.57 27.98 -8.39
CA ILE A 354 -12.41 28.42 -7.00
C ILE A 354 -13.31 27.55 -6.12
N ALA A 355 -12.76 27.05 -5.02
CA ALA A 355 -13.46 26.17 -4.10
C ALA A 355 -13.24 26.58 -2.64
N GLU A 356 -14.17 26.21 -1.78
CA GLU A 356 -14.02 26.35 -0.35
C GLU A 356 -13.05 25.29 0.20
N ALA A 357 -12.32 25.64 1.26
CA ALA A 357 -11.45 24.73 1.95
C ALA A 357 -12.28 23.62 2.65
N LYS A 358 -11.96 22.36 2.39
CA LYS A 358 -12.61 21.19 3.01
C LYS A 358 -11.83 20.65 4.21
N HIS A 359 -10.56 21.01 4.32
CA HIS A 359 -9.64 20.50 5.33
C HIS A 359 -8.94 21.64 6.05
N ASN A 360 -8.56 21.45 7.29
CA ASN A 360 -7.94 22.50 8.11
C ASN A 360 -6.54 22.92 7.64
N TRP A 361 -5.91 22.15 6.80
CA TRP A 361 -4.61 22.46 6.17
C TRP A 361 -4.73 23.21 4.83
N GLN A 362 -5.92 23.37 4.29
CA GLN A 362 -6.19 24.16 3.07
C GLN A 362 -6.41 25.64 3.41
N HIS A 363 -5.91 26.51 2.54
CA HIS A 363 -6.15 27.94 2.67
C HIS A 363 -7.62 28.29 2.33
N PRO A 364 -8.34 29.06 3.18
CA PRO A 364 -9.78 29.28 3.04
C PRO A 364 -10.19 30.04 1.76
N ARG A 365 -9.25 30.76 1.11
CA ARG A 365 -9.53 31.56 -0.10
C ARG A 365 -8.71 31.14 -1.32
N ASN A 366 -7.59 30.44 -1.13
CA ASN A 366 -6.63 30.11 -2.19
C ASN A 366 -6.61 28.60 -2.42
N THR A 367 -7.81 28.06 -2.65
CA THR A 367 -8.07 26.66 -3.00
C THR A 367 -8.87 26.63 -4.30
N ALA A 368 -8.50 25.73 -5.20
CA ALA A 368 -9.25 25.49 -6.43
C ALA A 368 -9.36 23.99 -6.70
N GLU A 369 -10.54 23.57 -7.12
CA GLU A 369 -10.79 22.24 -7.66
C GLU A 369 -10.38 22.17 -9.13
N ILE A 370 -9.94 20.99 -9.56
CA ILE A 370 -9.46 20.71 -10.91
C ILE A 370 -10.45 19.77 -11.60
N TYR A 371 -10.86 20.15 -12.79
CA TYR A 371 -11.77 19.38 -13.64
C TYR A 371 -11.16 19.15 -15.02
N LEU A 372 -11.47 17.99 -15.60
CA LEU A 372 -11.22 17.69 -17.01
C LEU A 372 -12.53 17.21 -17.64
N ASP A 373 -13.02 17.93 -18.66
CA ASP A 373 -14.32 17.68 -19.31
C ASP A 373 -15.50 17.60 -18.31
N GLY A 374 -15.46 18.45 -17.29
CA GLY A 374 -16.49 18.49 -16.24
C GLY A 374 -16.36 17.40 -15.16
N ILE A 375 -15.40 16.49 -15.28
CA ILE A 375 -15.13 15.45 -14.29
C ILE A 375 -14.10 15.98 -13.29
N TYR A 376 -14.39 15.90 -12.00
CA TYR A 376 -13.45 16.25 -10.93
C TYR A 376 -12.26 15.29 -10.93
N VAL A 377 -11.05 15.83 -10.97
CA VAL A 377 -9.82 15.05 -10.98
C VAL A 377 -8.83 15.43 -9.86
N GLY A 378 -9.11 16.48 -9.09
CA GLY A 378 -8.23 16.88 -8.00
C GLY A 378 -8.38 18.33 -7.56
N PHE A 379 -7.36 18.84 -6.87
CA PHE A 379 -7.35 20.20 -6.35
C PHE A 379 -5.93 20.76 -6.21
N ILE A 380 -5.82 22.06 -6.08
CA ILE A 380 -4.62 22.79 -5.64
C ILE A 380 -4.98 23.75 -4.51
N THR A 381 -4.05 24.00 -3.61
CA THR A 381 -4.24 24.91 -2.47
C THR A 381 -2.93 25.57 -2.04
N VAL A 382 -3.02 26.75 -1.46
CA VAL A 382 -1.98 27.23 -0.55
C VAL A 382 -2.17 26.53 0.78
N VAL A 383 -1.10 26.15 1.45
CA VAL A 383 -1.19 25.54 2.78
C VAL A 383 -1.65 26.58 3.79
N HIS A 384 -2.58 26.19 4.67
CA HIS A 384 -3.17 27.11 5.65
C HIS A 384 -2.10 27.76 6.53
N PRO A 385 -2.18 29.07 6.83
CA PRO A 385 -1.17 29.79 7.61
C PRO A 385 -0.85 29.17 8.98
N SER A 386 -1.84 28.54 9.64
CA SER A 386 -1.63 27.85 10.92
C SER A 386 -0.71 26.64 10.82
N VAL A 387 -0.75 25.93 9.71
CA VAL A 387 0.13 24.78 9.39
C VAL A 387 1.49 25.31 8.92
N GLN A 388 1.50 26.21 7.96
CA GLN A 388 2.72 26.79 7.40
C GLN A 388 3.61 27.43 8.49
N SER A 389 3.01 28.15 9.44
CA SER A 389 3.76 28.79 10.55
C SER A 389 4.46 27.80 11.48
N LYS A 390 4.01 26.55 11.56
CA LYS A 390 4.66 25.47 12.31
C LYS A 390 5.88 24.92 11.55
N ILE A 391 5.87 25.02 10.23
CA ILE A 391 6.96 24.57 9.36
C ILE A 391 8.00 25.66 9.22
N ASP A 392 7.62 26.79 8.64
CA ASP A 392 8.48 27.95 8.42
C ASP A 392 7.64 29.23 8.26
N LYS A 393 7.88 30.23 9.12
CA LYS A 393 7.16 31.51 9.09
C LYS A 393 7.51 32.39 7.88
N LYS A 394 8.65 32.14 7.23
CA LYS A 394 9.16 32.95 6.11
C LYS A 394 8.92 32.30 4.75
N ALA A 395 8.51 31.05 4.71
CA ALA A 395 8.28 30.33 3.47
C ALA A 395 6.82 30.40 3.04
N VAL A 396 6.59 30.11 1.78
CA VAL A 396 5.28 29.80 1.21
C VAL A 396 5.28 28.32 0.83
N ILE A 397 4.17 27.65 1.11
CA ILE A 397 3.96 26.25 0.76
C ILE A 397 2.65 26.14 0.00
N VAL A 398 2.71 25.52 -1.17
CA VAL A 398 1.53 25.18 -1.96
C VAL A 398 1.51 23.69 -2.22
N ALA A 399 0.31 23.12 -2.28
CA ALA A 399 0.15 21.69 -2.47
C ALA A 399 -1.03 21.38 -3.40
N GLY A 400 -1.01 20.21 -3.99
CA GLY A 400 -2.09 19.75 -4.84
C GLY A 400 -2.11 18.24 -4.96
N GLU A 401 -3.23 17.75 -5.45
CA GLU A 401 -3.50 16.33 -5.60
C GLU A 401 -4.28 16.05 -6.87
N LEU A 402 -3.94 15.00 -7.60
CA LEU A 402 -4.68 14.50 -8.75
C LEU A 402 -5.02 13.03 -8.57
N ASN A 403 -6.24 12.64 -8.88
CA ASN A 403 -6.66 11.24 -8.98
C ASN A 403 -6.14 10.66 -10.31
N MET A 404 -5.08 9.87 -10.23
CA MET A 404 -4.41 9.28 -11.40
C MET A 404 -5.24 8.15 -12.03
N ASP A 405 -6.04 7.42 -11.25
CA ASP A 405 -6.90 6.38 -11.81
C ASP A 405 -8.02 7.00 -12.66
N THR A 406 -8.66 8.05 -12.16
CA THR A 406 -9.65 8.82 -12.93
C THR A 406 -9.01 9.41 -14.18
N LEU A 407 -7.87 10.08 -14.06
CA LEU A 407 -7.19 10.68 -15.20
C LEU A 407 -6.78 9.62 -16.24
N SER A 408 -6.24 8.48 -15.80
CA SER A 408 -5.81 7.41 -16.70
C SER A 408 -6.97 6.73 -17.43
N SER A 409 -8.16 6.68 -16.83
CA SER A 409 -9.36 6.14 -17.46
C SER A 409 -9.91 7.01 -18.60
N MET A 410 -9.54 8.30 -18.64
CA MET A 410 -10.01 9.24 -19.67
C MET A 410 -9.20 9.08 -20.95
N THR A 411 -9.87 9.09 -22.08
CA THR A 411 -9.25 9.02 -23.41
C THR A 411 -8.53 10.32 -23.76
N ALA A 412 -7.30 10.23 -24.25
CA ALA A 412 -6.58 11.39 -24.76
C ALA A 412 -7.23 11.91 -26.07
N SER A 413 -7.24 13.22 -26.26
CA SER A 413 -7.66 13.82 -27.53
C SER A 413 -6.64 13.51 -28.62
N VAL A 414 -7.13 13.30 -29.82
CA VAL A 414 -6.27 13.16 -31.01
C VAL A 414 -5.69 14.50 -31.36
N ILE A 415 -4.36 14.57 -31.50
CA ILE A 415 -3.70 15.78 -31.96
C ILE A 415 -3.88 15.86 -33.49
N HIS A 416 -4.52 16.92 -33.95
CA HIS A 416 -4.60 17.24 -35.36
C HIS A 416 -3.56 18.33 -35.64
N TYR A 417 -2.62 18.03 -36.54
CA TYR A 417 -1.69 19.04 -37.00
C TYR A 417 -2.40 19.97 -37.97
N GLU A 418 -2.41 21.27 -37.69
CA GLU A 418 -2.81 22.31 -38.61
C GLU A 418 -1.56 23.09 -39.06
N GLU A 419 -1.36 23.22 -40.36
CA GLU A 419 -0.25 23.99 -40.89
C GLU A 419 -0.45 25.48 -40.48
N PRO A 420 0.58 26.11 -39.88
CA PRO A 420 0.50 27.53 -39.57
C PRO A 420 0.20 28.38 -40.84
N SER A 421 -0.63 29.39 -40.67
CA SER A 421 -0.96 30.28 -41.79
C SER A 421 0.30 30.94 -42.40
N LYS A 422 0.37 30.92 -43.70
CA LYS A 422 1.39 31.66 -44.49
C LYS A 422 1.05 33.17 -44.59
N PHE A 423 -0.15 33.54 -44.23
CA PHE A 423 -0.63 34.93 -44.28
C PHE A 423 -0.50 35.57 -42.91
N PRO A 424 -0.13 36.87 -42.84
CA PRO A 424 -0.04 37.57 -41.58
C PRO A 424 -1.40 37.67 -40.88
N GLY A 425 -1.41 37.50 -39.56
CA GLY A 425 -2.59 37.72 -38.75
C GLY A 425 -2.84 39.19 -38.45
N ILE A 426 -4.07 39.52 -37.99
CA ILE A 426 -4.46 40.82 -37.47
C ILE A 426 -4.63 40.73 -35.97
N ASP A 427 -3.92 41.57 -35.23
CA ASP A 427 -4.07 41.74 -33.80
C ASP A 427 -4.99 42.94 -33.48
N ILE A 428 -5.96 42.70 -32.61
CA ILE A 428 -6.87 43.75 -32.09
C ILE A 428 -6.83 43.69 -30.56
N ASP A 429 -6.44 44.80 -29.95
CA ASP A 429 -6.39 44.94 -28.50
C ASP A 429 -7.69 45.60 -28.00
N LEU A 430 -8.35 44.94 -27.05
CA LEU A 430 -9.53 45.47 -26.37
C LEU A 430 -9.19 45.63 -24.89
N SER A 431 -9.34 46.85 -24.39
CA SER A 431 -9.25 47.16 -22.96
C SER A 431 -10.64 47.09 -22.33
N LEU A 432 -10.82 46.19 -21.39
CA LEU A 432 -12.10 45.85 -20.81
C LEU A 432 -12.15 46.28 -19.33
N VAL A 433 -13.19 46.93 -18.92
CA VAL A 433 -13.50 47.17 -17.50
C VAL A 433 -14.25 45.96 -16.96
N ILE A 434 -13.71 45.36 -15.90
CA ILE A 434 -14.25 44.14 -15.32
C ILE A 434 -14.72 44.36 -13.87
N GLY A 435 -15.82 43.74 -13.50
CA GLY A 435 -16.31 43.68 -12.13
C GLY A 435 -15.46 42.77 -11.23
N ALA A 436 -15.64 42.84 -9.92
CA ALA A 436 -14.90 42.07 -8.94
C ALA A 436 -15.13 40.54 -9.06
N ASP A 437 -16.33 40.18 -9.47
CA ASP A 437 -16.77 38.75 -9.53
C ASP A 437 -16.63 38.12 -10.92
N GLN A 438 -16.12 38.90 -11.90
CA GLN A 438 -15.93 38.40 -13.27
C GLN A 438 -14.61 37.59 -13.36
N THR A 439 -14.73 36.35 -13.78
CA THR A 439 -13.59 35.44 -14.01
C THR A 439 -13.23 35.40 -15.49
N TYR A 440 -11.98 34.99 -15.79
CA TYR A 440 -11.56 34.78 -17.19
C TYR A 440 -12.45 33.75 -17.91
N SER A 441 -12.92 32.71 -17.22
CA SER A 441 -13.83 31.72 -17.78
C SER A 441 -15.16 32.36 -18.23
N THR A 442 -15.73 33.23 -17.39
CA THR A 442 -16.95 33.97 -17.74
C THR A 442 -16.72 34.91 -18.95
N LEU A 443 -15.57 35.58 -19.00
CA LEU A 443 -15.22 36.45 -20.10
C LEU A 443 -15.00 35.66 -21.40
N SER A 444 -14.30 34.53 -21.33
CA SER A 444 -13.93 33.72 -22.50
C SER A 444 -15.15 33.16 -23.25
N ALA A 445 -16.26 32.95 -22.58
CA ALA A 445 -17.52 32.56 -23.22
C ALA A 445 -18.01 33.56 -24.25
N ALA A 446 -17.64 34.85 -24.12
CA ALA A 446 -18.09 35.92 -25.04
C ALA A 446 -17.46 35.80 -26.44
N TRP A 447 -16.31 35.18 -26.59
CA TRP A 447 -15.61 35.01 -27.89
C TRP A 447 -15.45 33.57 -28.33
N GLN A 448 -15.74 32.58 -27.44
CA GLN A 448 -15.75 31.16 -27.86
C GLN A 448 -16.75 30.96 -28.99
N ASN A 449 -16.30 30.32 -30.06
CA ASN A 449 -17.13 29.98 -31.23
C ASN A 449 -17.73 31.14 -32.03
N VAL A 450 -17.26 32.37 -31.85
CA VAL A 450 -17.72 33.50 -32.65
C VAL A 450 -17.26 33.39 -34.11
N THR A 451 -16.00 32.97 -34.34
CA THR A 451 -15.46 32.72 -35.66
C THR A 451 -14.26 31.80 -35.62
N PRO A 452 -14.07 30.89 -36.62
CA PRO A 452 -12.87 30.05 -36.74
C PRO A 452 -11.62 30.89 -37.11
N LEU A 453 -11.77 32.11 -37.53
CA LEU A 453 -10.65 33.04 -37.82
C LEU A 453 -9.96 33.54 -36.55
N LEU A 454 -10.63 33.54 -35.38
CA LEU A 454 -10.01 33.89 -34.10
C LEU A 454 -9.11 32.70 -33.64
N LYS A 455 -7.80 32.90 -33.72
CA LYS A 455 -6.82 31.83 -33.41
C LYS A 455 -6.27 31.93 -32.01
N ASN A 456 -6.16 33.11 -31.43
CA ASN A 456 -5.62 33.30 -30.08
C ASN A 456 -6.22 34.49 -29.36
N VAL A 457 -6.34 34.40 -28.03
CA VAL A 457 -6.65 35.52 -27.15
C VAL A 457 -5.62 35.54 -26.03
N ALA A 458 -4.86 36.62 -25.94
CA ALA A 458 -3.78 36.77 -24.96
C ALA A 458 -4.05 37.94 -24.01
N LEU A 459 -3.77 37.75 -22.72
CA LEU A 459 -3.76 38.83 -21.75
C LEU A 459 -2.48 39.67 -21.93
N ILE A 460 -2.63 40.95 -22.29
CA ILE A 460 -1.51 41.87 -22.51
C ILE A 460 -1.21 42.67 -21.25
N ASP A 461 -2.26 43.16 -20.57
CA ASP A 461 -2.10 43.96 -19.37
C ASP A 461 -3.27 43.80 -18.40
N SER A 462 -3.02 44.01 -17.12
CA SER A 462 -4.05 44.04 -16.09
C SER A 462 -3.80 45.17 -15.11
N TYR A 463 -4.80 46.05 -14.97
CA TYR A 463 -4.76 47.19 -14.06
C TYR A 463 -5.72 46.96 -12.89
N ASN A 464 -5.19 46.98 -11.69
CA ASN A 464 -5.92 46.81 -10.44
C ASN A 464 -5.94 48.14 -9.66
N GLY A 465 -6.67 49.16 -10.14
CA GLY A 465 -6.88 50.43 -9.45
C GLY A 465 -8.31 50.57 -8.93
N VAL A 466 -8.79 51.80 -8.86
CA VAL A 466 -10.18 52.12 -8.49
C VAL A 466 -11.18 51.40 -9.40
N VAL A 467 -10.80 51.22 -10.66
CA VAL A 467 -11.53 50.45 -11.67
C VAL A 467 -10.59 49.36 -12.16
N LYS A 468 -11.00 48.12 -12.02
CA LYS A 468 -10.24 46.99 -12.59
C LYS A 468 -10.40 46.94 -14.10
N SER A 469 -9.30 46.82 -14.83
CA SER A 469 -9.35 46.62 -16.27
C SER A 469 -8.31 45.62 -16.73
N ILE A 470 -8.61 44.92 -17.80
CA ILE A 470 -7.70 44.04 -18.50
C ILE A 470 -7.63 44.41 -19.98
N THR A 471 -6.47 44.25 -20.58
CA THR A 471 -6.28 44.40 -22.03
C THR A 471 -6.02 43.00 -22.61
N LEU A 472 -6.92 42.60 -23.51
CA LEU A 472 -6.83 41.35 -24.23
C LEU A 472 -6.50 41.60 -25.70
N ARG A 473 -5.55 40.81 -26.24
CA ARG A 473 -5.21 40.77 -27.65
C ARG A 473 -5.93 39.64 -28.33
N PHE A 474 -6.70 39.95 -29.33
CA PHE A 474 -7.42 39.03 -30.20
C PHE A 474 -6.67 38.91 -31.51
N THR A 475 -6.09 37.74 -31.82
CA THR A 475 -5.35 37.45 -33.05
C THR A 475 -6.24 36.71 -34.04
N PHE A 476 -6.55 37.33 -35.17
CA PHE A 476 -7.31 36.73 -36.25
C PHE A 476 -6.38 36.35 -37.40
N SER A 477 -6.56 35.16 -37.98
CA SER A 477 -5.76 34.68 -39.11
C SER A 477 -6.56 33.71 -39.99
N SER A 478 -6.23 33.69 -41.28
CA SER A 478 -6.82 32.76 -42.25
C SER A 478 -5.72 32.02 -42.99
N ASN A 479 -5.96 30.74 -43.31
CA ASN A 479 -5.04 29.95 -44.12
C ASN A 479 -5.23 30.14 -45.62
N GLU A 480 -6.25 30.93 -46.05
CA GLU A 480 -6.61 31.12 -47.45
C GLU A 480 -6.12 32.46 -48.01
N LYS A 481 -6.10 33.50 -47.17
CA LYS A 481 -5.74 34.88 -47.60
C LYS A 481 -5.30 35.75 -46.43
N THR A 482 -4.64 36.87 -46.76
CA THR A 482 -4.43 37.96 -45.80
C THR A 482 -5.76 38.64 -45.52
N LEU A 483 -6.10 38.71 -44.21
CA LEU A 483 -7.33 39.34 -43.75
C LEU A 483 -7.22 40.90 -43.83
N ALA A 484 -8.32 41.58 -44.18
CA ALA A 484 -8.43 43.04 -44.05
C ALA A 484 -9.15 43.40 -42.73
N LYS A 485 -8.82 44.56 -42.16
CA LYS A 485 -9.36 44.98 -40.85
C LYS A 485 -10.89 45.06 -40.85
N ASN A 486 -11.52 45.45 -41.95
CA ASN A 486 -12.97 45.51 -42.12
C ASN A 486 -13.62 44.11 -42.12
N GLU A 487 -12.89 43.06 -42.53
CA GLU A 487 -13.43 41.68 -42.54
C GLU A 487 -13.54 41.06 -41.14
N VAL A 488 -12.70 41.53 -40.21
CA VAL A 488 -12.73 41.03 -38.81
C VAL A 488 -13.58 41.92 -37.89
N GLN A 489 -13.92 43.17 -38.35
CA GLN A 489 -14.63 44.13 -37.50
C GLN A 489 -15.98 43.61 -37.01
N SER A 490 -16.75 42.96 -37.86
CA SER A 490 -18.06 42.41 -37.48
C SER A 490 -17.96 41.34 -36.36
N TYR A 491 -16.89 40.57 -36.36
CA TYR A 491 -16.65 39.59 -35.29
C TYR A 491 -16.23 40.28 -33.98
N VAL A 492 -15.41 41.32 -34.08
CA VAL A 492 -15.03 42.14 -32.92
C VAL A 492 -16.25 42.80 -32.30
N ASP A 493 -17.14 43.38 -33.13
CA ASP A 493 -18.38 43.98 -32.68
C ASP A 493 -19.28 42.95 -31.96
N THR A 494 -19.39 41.74 -32.51
CA THR A 494 -20.10 40.60 -31.86
C THR A 494 -19.49 40.23 -30.50
N ILE A 495 -18.17 40.18 -30.40
CA ILE A 495 -17.46 39.94 -29.14
C ILE A 495 -17.79 41.04 -28.12
N ILE A 496 -17.74 42.29 -28.53
CA ILE A 496 -18.05 43.44 -27.68
C ILE A 496 -19.51 43.38 -27.19
N GLU A 497 -20.46 43.06 -28.07
CA GLU A 497 -21.87 42.90 -27.71
C GLU A 497 -22.06 41.77 -26.69
N ASN A 498 -21.37 40.61 -26.88
CA ASN A 498 -21.44 39.50 -25.95
C ASN A 498 -20.84 39.88 -24.59
N LEU A 499 -19.72 40.60 -24.55
CA LEU A 499 -19.12 41.14 -23.33
C LEU A 499 -20.06 42.12 -22.62
N ALA A 500 -20.74 42.99 -23.38
CA ALA A 500 -21.72 43.92 -22.81
C ALA A 500 -22.91 43.20 -22.14
N LYS A 501 -23.37 42.06 -22.67
CA LYS A 501 -24.44 41.26 -22.06
C LYS A 501 -24.08 40.74 -20.67
N ILE A 502 -22.81 40.57 -20.37
CA ILE A 502 -22.30 40.14 -19.05
C ILE A 502 -21.78 41.31 -18.21
N GLY A 503 -22.11 42.55 -18.60
CA GLY A 503 -21.77 43.77 -17.85
C GLY A 503 -20.32 44.24 -17.99
N VAL A 504 -19.60 43.77 -19.02
CA VAL A 504 -18.24 44.20 -19.34
C VAL A 504 -18.28 45.27 -20.40
N VAL A 505 -17.61 46.39 -20.16
CA VAL A 505 -17.57 47.53 -21.09
C VAL A 505 -16.13 47.82 -21.51
N LEU A 506 -16.02 48.41 -22.72
CA LEU A 506 -14.73 48.92 -23.19
C LEU A 506 -14.31 50.13 -22.33
N ARG A 507 -13.00 50.20 -22.06
CA ARG A 507 -12.40 51.32 -21.36
C ARG A 507 -12.16 52.51 -22.30
#